data_2e36ca2a6574aac1d07bde3134a89619
#
_entry.id   2e36ca2a6574aac1d07bde3134a89619
#
_cell.length_a   1.000
_cell.length_b   1.000
_cell.length_c   1.000
_cell.angle_alpha   90.00
_cell.angle_beta   90.00
_cell.angle_gamma   90.00
#
_symmetry.space_group_name_H-M   'P 1'
#
loop_
_entity.id
_entity.type
_entity.pdbx_description
1 polymer ?
#
loop_
_entity_poly.entity_id
_entity_poly.type
_entity_poly.pdbx_seq_one_letter_code
_entity_poly.pdbx_strand_id
1 'polypeptide(L)'
;MNSTIISKALFFISIFFLSTTISSCKKEVNKEVASATVSVTKGDSFFKLSLAQWSLNQYVRTEKKSPFHFASQAKEMGFEGLEYVSQLYKFEVEKLGFGVVIDSLKTLSEREKIQNVLIMVDDEGDLADPDESKRDHAVENHKRWIDAAAILGCHSIRVNTFGTNDPEVWKTSVVDGLRKLSEYAATKNINVLCENHGWLSSDPDKLMAAINDVNMENICCGRVEKTI
;
A
#
# COMPACT_ATOMS: atom_id res chain seq x y z
N MET A 1 -51.59 50.08 31.23
CA MET A 1 -52.45 50.13 32.44
C MET A 1 -52.09 48.98 33.36
N ASN A 2 -51.67 49.36 34.54
CA ASN A 2 -51.52 48.57 35.79
C ASN A 2 -50.51 47.37 35.78
N SER A 3 -49.34 47.50 36.39
CA SER A 3 -49.10 47.67 37.86
C SER A 3 -49.47 46.39 38.63
N THR A 4 -48.47 45.70 39.22
CA THR A 4 -48.17 45.70 40.68
C THR A 4 -47.14 44.55 40.92
N ILE A 5 -45.92 44.77 41.32
CA ILE A 5 -45.34 44.98 42.66
C ILE A 5 -45.81 44.01 43.73
N ILE A 6 -44.78 43.45 44.41
CA ILE A 6 -44.75 42.88 45.79
C ILE A 6 -44.30 41.42 45.74
N SER A 7 -43.39 40.89 46.54
CA SER A 7 -42.60 41.35 47.69
C SER A 7 -41.66 40.19 48.12
N LYS A 8 -40.58 40.60 48.69
CA LYS A 8 -39.52 39.83 49.35
C LYS A 8 -40.03 38.75 50.30
N ALA A 9 -39.40 37.58 50.28
CA ALA A 9 -39.24 36.77 51.49
C ALA A 9 -37.88 36.08 51.46
N LEU A 10 -37.03 36.52 52.33
CA LEU A 10 -35.78 35.85 52.71
C LEU A 10 -36.08 34.54 53.39
N PHE A 11 -35.51 33.46 52.88
CA PHE A 11 -35.39 32.23 53.68
C PHE A 11 -33.93 31.88 53.79
N PHE A 12 -33.35 32.13 54.95
CA PHE A 12 -32.00 31.62 55.31
C PHE A 12 -32.11 30.12 55.51
N ILE A 13 -31.48 29.32 54.67
CA ILE A 13 -31.20 27.92 54.96
C ILE A 13 -29.66 27.80 55.10
N SER A 14 -29.29 27.65 56.39
CA SER A 14 -27.94 27.30 56.80
C SER A 14 -27.61 25.89 56.34
N ILE A 15 -26.80 25.75 55.31
CA ILE A 15 -26.25 24.46 54.90
C ILE A 15 -24.87 24.32 55.53
N PHE A 16 -24.79 23.41 56.45
CA PHE A 16 -23.59 22.96 57.14
C PHE A 16 -22.64 22.31 56.10
N PHE A 17 -21.57 23.01 55.73
CA PHE A 17 -20.53 22.46 54.89
C PHE A 17 -19.67 21.50 55.73
N LEU A 18 -19.90 20.22 55.54
CA LEU A 18 -19.00 19.17 56.04
C LEU A 18 -17.82 19.08 55.09
N SER A 19 -16.73 19.76 55.45
CA SER A 19 -15.46 19.72 54.71
C SER A 19 -14.78 18.36 54.92
N THR A 20 -14.98 17.43 54.00
CA THR A 20 -14.11 16.26 53.90
C THR A 20 -12.83 16.65 53.14
N THR A 21 -11.76 16.86 53.85
CA THR A 21 -10.43 17.02 53.29
C THR A 21 -9.97 15.68 52.73
N ILE A 22 -10.09 15.54 51.41
CA ILE A 22 -9.42 14.46 50.70
C ILE A 22 -7.97 14.89 50.58
N SER A 23 -7.12 14.35 51.43
CA SER A 23 -5.67 14.47 51.36
C SER A 23 -5.18 13.61 50.19
N SER A 24 -5.17 14.19 49.01
CA SER A 24 -4.51 13.58 47.84
C SER A 24 -3.02 13.81 48.00
N CYS A 25 -2.27 12.75 48.33
CA CYS A 25 -0.83 12.76 48.27
C CYS A 25 -0.38 13.04 46.81
N LYS A 26 -0.13 14.30 46.50
CA LYS A 26 0.67 14.64 45.32
C LYS A 26 2.10 14.22 45.62
N LYS A 27 2.46 13.05 45.14
CA LYS A 27 3.84 12.70 44.90
C LYS A 27 4.34 13.59 43.77
N GLU A 28 5.07 14.61 44.09
CA GLU A 28 5.86 15.34 43.08
C GLU A 28 6.89 14.37 42.51
N VAL A 29 6.56 13.85 41.34
CA VAL A 29 7.54 13.20 40.48
C VAL A 29 8.32 14.34 39.84
N ASN A 30 9.48 14.65 40.37
CA ASN A 30 10.47 15.41 39.64
C ASN A 30 10.77 14.67 38.32
N LYS A 31 10.07 15.07 37.26
CA LYS A 31 10.45 14.72 35.92
C LYS A 31 11.59 15.65 35.52
N GLU A 32 12.78 15.32 35.93
CA GLU A 32 13.91 15.54 35.04
C GLU A 32 13.68 14.63 33.83
N VAL A 33 12.99 15.17 32.83
CA VAL A 33 13.04 14.62 31.50
C VAL A 33 14.44 14.91 30.98
N ALA A 34 15.38 14.06 31.38
CA ALA A 34 16.59 13.91 30.60
C ALA A 34 16.09 13.53 29.19
N SER A 35 16.20 14.50 28.28
CA SER A 35 16.11 14.26 26.86
C SER A 35 17.25 13.29 26.52
N ALA A 36 17.02 12.02 26.79
CA ALA A 36 17.81 10.98 26.18
C ALA A 36 17.47 11.08 24.69
N THR A 37 18.26 11.82 23.96
CA THR A 37 18.43 11.59 22.53
C THR A 37 18.83 10.13 22.42
N VAL A 38 17.84 9.26 22.21
CA VAL A 38 18.08 7.92 21.73
C VAL A 38 18.69 8.14 20.35
N SER A 39 20.02 8.22 20.30
CA SER A 39 20.71 7.98 19.05
C SER A 39 20.41 6.52 18.73
N VAL A 40 19.37 6.31 17.91
CA VAL A 40 19.21 5.06 17.21
C VAL A 40 20.44 4.99 16.32
N THR A 41 21.52 4.40 16.86
CA THR A 41 22.57 3.88 16.01
C THR A 41 21.83 2.95 15.07
N LYS A 42 21.86 3.27 13.78
CA LYS A 42 21.40 2.40 12.71
C LYS A 42 22.23 1.13 12.82
N GLY A 43 21.86 0.26 13.76
CA GLY A 43 22.39 -1.09 13.81
C GLY A 43 22.02 -1.70 12.47
N ASP A 44 22.93 -2.44 11.85
CA ASP A 44 22.66 -3.13 10.61
C ASP A 44 21.37 -3.91 10.81
N SER A 45 20.29 -3.40 10.18
CA SER A 45 18.98 -4.04 10.25
C SER A 45 19.14 -5.43 9.65
N PHE A 46 18.72 -6.45 10.38
CA PHE A 46 18.74 -7.84 9.92
C PHE A 46 18.00 -8.00 8.58
N PHE A 47 17.09 -7.10 8.25
CA PHE A 47 16.32 -7.08 7.02
C PHE A 47 16.29 -5.66 6.43
N LYS A 48 16.08 -5.58 5.12
CA LYS A 48 15.87 -4.33 4.40
C LYS A 48 14.38 -4.00 4.36
N LEU A 49 14.06 -2.70 4.37
CA LEU A 49 12.69 -2.21 4.27
C LEU A 49 12.47 -1.55 2.93
N SER A 50 11.38 -1.92 2.27
CA SER A 50 10.85 -1.21 1.10
C SER A 50 9.65 -0.36 1.47
N LEU A 51 9.42 0.72 0.73
CA LEU A 51 8.25 1.57 0.84
C LEU A 51 7.29 1.26 -0.30
N ALA A 52 6.05 0.91 0.05
CA ALA A 52 4.96 0.84 -0.91
C ALA A 52 4.49 2.26 -1.27
N GLN A 53 4.54 2.64 -2.53
CA GLN A 53 4.15 3.99 -2.99
C GLN A 53 2.69 4.31 -2.68
N TRP A 54 1.85 3.29 -2.52
CA TRP A 54 0.47 3.49 -2.09
C TRP A 54 0.35 4.18 -0.73
N SER A 55 1.33 4.03 0.15
CA SER A 55 1.39 4.75 1.44
C SER A 55 1.44 6.28 1.25
N LEU A 56 1.90 6.75 0.09
CA LEU A 56 1.97 8.15 -0.30
C LEU A 56 0.90 8.53 -1.35
N ASN A 57 -0.15 7.71 -1.53
CA ASN A 57 -1.15 7.93 -2.58
C ASN A 57 -1.84 9.30 -2.49
N GLN A 58 -2.10 9.81 -1.27
CA GLN A 58 -2.71 11.12 -1.07
C GLN A 58 -1.82 12.27 -1.56
N TYR A 59 -0.50 12.15 -1.41
CA TYR A 59 0.48 13.10 -1.91
C TYR A 59 0.34 13.31 -3.42
N VAL A 60 0.13 12.23 -4.18
CA VAL A 60 -0.06 12.29 -5.63
C VAL A 60 -1.49 12.63 -6.00
N ARG A 61 -2.48 11.93 -5.44
CA ARG A 61 -3.88 12.00 -5.88
C ARG A 61 -4.61 13.24 -5.37
N THR A 62 -4.36 13.64 -4.13
CA THR A 62 -5.06 14.74 -3.45
C THR A 62 -4.26 16.04 -3.52
N GLU A 63 -2.98 16.00 -3.15
CA GLU A 63 -2.12 17.18 -3.14
C GLU A 63 -1.55 17.53 -4.52
N LYS A 64 -1.81 16.69 -5.55
CA LYS A 64 -1.36 16.87 -6.93
C LYS A 64 0.15 17.05 -7.08
N LYS A 65 0.91 16.40 -6.20
CA LYS A 65 2.37 16.40 -6.28
C LYS A 65 2.86 15.34 -7.26
N SER A 66 4.04 15.56 -7.80
CA SER A 66 4.62 14.63 -8.78
C SER A 66 4.98 13.27 -8.16
N PRO A 67 4.57 12.14 -8.78
CA PRO A 67 4.95 10.81 -8.33
C PRO A 67 6.45 10.51 -8.51
N PHE A 68 7.16 11.33 -9.30
CA PHE A 68 8.61 11.21 -9.49
C PHE A 68 9.44 11.56 -8.25
N HIS A 69 8.85 12.18 -7.22
CA HIS A 69 9.53 12.41 -5.94
C HIS A 69 9.65 11.13 -5.08
N PHE A 70 9.04 10.03 -5.49
CA PHE A 70 8.94 8.82 -4.65
C PHE A 70 10.30 8.28 -4.20
N ALA A 71 11.28 8.19 -5.10
CA ALA A 71 12.60 7.66 -4.77
C ALA A 71 13.32 8.51 -3.72
N SER A 72 13.31 9.86 -3.86
CA SER A 72 13.93 10.76 -2.87
C SER A 72 13.20 10.72 -1.54
N GLN A 73 11.86 10.71 -1.53
CA GLN A 73 11.06 10.61 -0.31
C GLN A 73 11.32 9.32 0.45
N ALA A 74 11.33 8.17 -0.25
CA ALA A 74 11.64 6.89 0.37
C ALA A 74 13.05 6.88 0.97
N LYS A 75 14.02 7.45 0.26
CA LYS A 75 15.40 7.57 0.74
C LYS A 75 15.50 8.44 1.98
N GLU A 76 14.86 9.61 1.99
CA GLU A 76 14.79 10.52 3.15
C GLU A 76 14.17 9.86 4.38
N MET A 77 13.15 9.00 4.17
CA MET A 77 12.50 8.22 5.23
C MET A 77 13.34 7.02 5.71
N GLY A 78 14.47 6.72 5.04
CA GLY A 78 15.38 5.65 5.43
C GLY A 78 15.05 4.27 4.86
N PHE A 79 14.16 4.19 3.87
CA PHE A 79 13.88 2.96 3.14
C PHE A 79 15.00 2.61 2.16
N GLU A 80 15.15 1.31 1.88
CA GLU A 80 16.18 0.78 1.00
C GLU A 80 15.60 0.23 -0.31
N GLY A 81 14.28 0.09 -0.40
CA GLY A 81 13.56 -0.44 -1.55
C GLY A 81 12.31 0.36 -1.92
N LEU A 82 11.93 0.28 -3.20
CA LEU A 82 10.78 0.95 -3.81
C LEU A 82 9.79 -0.07 -4.36
N GLU A 83 8.53 0.09 -4.01
CA GLU A 83 7.41 -0.65 -4.58
C GLU A 83 6.47 0.35 -5.27
N TYR A 84 6.57 0.42 -6.59
CA TYR A 84 5.81 1.36 -7.40
C TYR A 84 4.35 0.96 -7.54
N VAL A 85 3.47 1.94 -7.86
CA VAL A 85 2.05 1.70 -8.16
C VAL A 85 1.73 2.28 -9.54
N SER A 86 1.35 1.44 -10.50
CA SER A 86 1.12 1.80 -11.91
C SER A 86 0.12 2.95 -12.08
N GLN A 87 -1.01 2.88 -11.38
CA GLN A 87 -2.07 3.87 -11.49
C GLN A 87 -1.67 5.30 -11.07
N LEU A 88 -0.63 5.43 -10.21
CA LEU A 88 -0.16 6.76 -9.79
C LEU A 88 0.63 7.47 -10.88
N TYR A 89 1.04 6.78 -11.95
CA TYR A 89 1.75 7.32 -13.10
C TYR A 89 0.87 7.52 -14.34
N LYS A 90 -0.42 7.23 -14.27
CA LYS A 90 -1.33 7.29 -15.41
C LYS A 90 -1.29 8.64 -16.13
N PHE A 91 -1.34 9.73 -15.38
CA PHE A 91 -1.27 11.08 -15.95
C PHE A 91 0.08 11.36 -16.61
N GLU A 92 1.17 10.95 -15.98
CA GLU A 92 2.52 11.13 -16.53
C GLU A 92 2.73 10.28 -17.80
N VAL A 93 2.21 9.07 -17.83
CA VAL A 93 2.24 8.20 -19.02
C VAL A 93 1.44 8.81 -20.18
N GLU A 94 0.27 9.34 -19.92
CA GLU A 94 -0.55 10.03 -20.93
C GLU A 94 0.16 11.27 -21.49
N LYS A 95 0.86 12.01 -20.64
CA LYS A 95 1.53 13.27 -20.99
C LYS A 95 2.89 13.08 -21.66
N LEU A 96 3.71 12.15 -21.18
CA LEU A 96 5.12 12.00 -21.54
C LEU A 96 5.40 10.76 -22.39
N GLY A 97 4.50 9.78 -22.37
CA GLY A 97 4.69 8.46 -22.94
C GLY A 97 5.30 7.46 -21.94
N PHE A 98 4.92 6.18 -22.10
CA PHE A 98 5.28 5.11 -21.16
C PHE A 98 6.81 4.95 -21.00
N GLY A 99 7.56 4.89 -22.10
CA GLY A 99 9.02 4.72 -22.06
C GLY A 99 9.73 5.83 -21.29
N VAL A 100 9.33 7.09 -21.50
CA VAL A 100 9.93 8.25 -20.80
C VAL A 100 9.69 8.17 -19.30
N VAL A 101 8.50 7.71 -18.88
CA VAL A 101 8.20 7.53 -17.46
C VAL A 101 9.11 6.46 -16.86
N ILE A 102 9.23 5.29 -17.49
CA ILE A 102 10.07 4.19 -16.97
C ILE A 102 11.55 4.59 -16.90
N ASP A 103 12.08 5.24 -17.95
CA ASP A 103 13.46 5.74 -17.95
C ASP A 103 13.70 6.77 -16.84
N SER A 104 12.70 7.63 -16.59
CA SER A 104 12.77 8.60 -15.49
C SER A 104 12.80 7.91 -14.13
N LEU A 105 11.97 6.89 -13.90
CA LEU A 105 11.97 6.12 -12.65
C LEU A 105 13.31 5.43 -12.41
N LYS A 106 13.87 4.82 -13.46
CA LYS A 106 15.18 4.20 -13.40
C LYS A 106 16.27 5.19 -13.02
N THR A 107 16.33 6.32 -13.72
CA THR A 107 17.29 7.39 -13.44
C THR A 107 17.18 7.91 -12.01
N LEU A 108 15.95 8.10 -11.51
CA LEU A 108 15.71 8.62 -10.16
C LEU A 108 16.13 7.61 -9.09
N SER A 109 15.80 6.33 -9.23
CA SER A 109 16.19 5.30 -8.28
C SER A 109 17.71 5.08 -8.25
N GLU A 110 18.37 5.12 -9.42
CA GLU A 110 19.83 5.04 -9.52
C GLU A 110 20.53 6.23 -8.87
N ARG A 111 20.02 7.45 -9.07
CA ARG A 111 20.52 8.67 -8.43
C ARG A 111 20.46 8.59 -6.91
N GLU A 112 19.35 8.13 -6.36
CA GLU A 112 19.15 7.98 -4.91
C GLU A 112 19.82 6.71 -4.36
N LYS A 113 20.36 5.84 -5.21
CA LYS A 113 20.96 4.54 -4.85
C LYS A 113 20.01 3.71 -3.98
N ILE A 114 18.76 3.59 -4.43
CA ILE A 114 17.69 2.82 -3.78
C ILE A 114 17.22 1.71 -4.72
N GLN A 115 16.96 0.52 -4.18
CA GLN A 115 16.62 -0.66 -4.97
C GLN A 115 15.17 -0.59 -5.44
N ASN A 116 14.91 -0.88 -6.72
CA ASN A 116 13.57 -1.14 -7.23
C ASN A 116 13.19 -2.59 -6.90
N VAL A 117 12.05 -2.79 -6.24
CA VAL A 117 11.63 -4.10 -5.70
C VAL A 117 10.55 -4.72 -6.58
N LEU A 118 9.43 -4.01 -6.75
CA LEU A 118 8.31 -4.47 -7.56
C LEU A 118 7.47 -3.31 -8.10
N ILE A 119 6.56 -3.63 -9.02
CA ILE A 119 5.50 -2.74 -9.48
C ILE A 119 4.15 -3.37 -9.10
N MET A 120 3.33 -2.65 -8.35
CA MET A 120 1.92 -2.97 -8.13
C MET A 120 1.14 -2.52 -9.36
N VAL A 121 0.57 -3.47 -10.09
CA VAL A 121 -0.15 -3.21 -11.35
C VAL A 121 -1.64 -3.12 -11.06
N ASP A 122 -2.17 -1.91 -11.13
CA ASP A 122 -3.58 -1.61 -10.90
C ASP A 122 -4.17 -0.90 -12.14
N ASP A 123 -5.48 -1.00 -12.32
CA ASP A 123 -6.28 -0.36 -13.39
C ASP A 123 -5.93 -0.80 -14.83
N GLU A 124 -5.38 -2.01 -15.00
CA GLU A 124 -5.03 -2.57 -16.33
C GLU A 124 -6.05 -3.62 -16.84
N GLY A 125 -7.19 -3.74 -16.18
CA GLY A 125 -8.24 -4.72 -16.47
C GLY A 125 -8.20 -5.91 -15.52
N ASP A 126 -9.23 -6.74 -15.60
CA ASP A 126 -9.48 -7.82 -14.64
C ASP A 126 -8.92 -9.16 -15.15
N LEU A 127 -7.93 -9.71 -14.46
CA LEU A 127 -7.30 -11.00 -14.80
C LEU A 127 -8.21 -12.21 -14.58
N ALA A 128 -9.33 -12.04 -13.89
CA ALA A 128 -10.37 -13.06 -13.72
C ALA A 128 -11.70 -12.67 -14.39
N ASP A 129 -11.69 -11.82 -15.43
CA ASP A 129 -12.90 -11.51 -16.20
C ASP A 129 -13.43 -12.80 -16.84
N PRO A 130 -14.74 -13.12 -16.70
CA PRO A 130 -15.36 -14.30 -17.32
C PRO A 130 -15.33 -14.27 -18.85
N ASP A 131 -15.33 -13.09 -19.44
CA ASP A 131 -15.15 -12.88 -20.88
C ASP A 131 -13.65 -13.06 -21.24
N GLU A 132 -13.35 -14.09 -22.02
CA GLU A 132 -11.98 -14.43 -22.41
C GLU A 132 -11.29 -13.27 -23.17
N SER A 133 -12.02 -12.56 -24.06
CA SER A 133 -11.43 -11.45 -24.83
C SER A 133 -11.03 -10.29 -23.92
N LYS A 134 -11.83 -9.97 -22.89
CA LYS A 134 -11.49 -8.93 -21.92
C LYS A 134 -10.35 -9.36 -21.02
N ARG A 135 -10.34 -10.63 -20.61
CA ARG A 135 -9.26 -11.21 -19.81
C ARG A 135 -7.94 -11.20 -20.58
N ASP A 136 -7.95 -11.58 -21.86
CA ASP A 136 -6.76 -11.53 -22.72
C ASP A 136 -6.26 -10.10 -22.90
N HIS A 137 -7.17 -9.13 -23.06
CA HIS A 137 -6.80 -7.72 -23.11
C HIS A 137 -6.17 -7.24 -21.80
N ALA A 138 -6.72 -7.67 -20.66
CA ALA A 138 -6.10 -7.38 -19.37
C ALA A 138 -4.68 -7.97 -19.27
N VAL A 139 -4.48 -9.22 -19.70
CA VAL A 139 -3.14 -9.83 -19.74
C VAL A 139 -2.19 -9.00 -20.60
N GLU A 140 -2.59 -8.57 -21.80
CA GLU A 140 -1.76 -7.72 -22.68
C GLU A 140 -1.40 -6.38 -22.03
N ASN A 141 -2.33 -5.75 -21.34
CA ASN A 141 -2.08 -4.50 -20.62
C ASN A 141 -1.07 -4.69 -19.48
N HIS A 142 -1.12 -5.82 -18.78
CA HIS A 142 -0.17 -6.12 -17.70
C HIS A 142 1.25 -6.42 -18.22
N LYS A 143 1.40 -6.97 -19.42
CA LYS A 143 2.71 -7.32 -20.01
C LYS A 143 3.65 -6.13 -20.12
N ARG A 144 3.15 -4.94 -20.45
CA ARG A 144 3.99 -3.72 -20.49
C ARG A 144 4.62 -3.40 -19.13
N TRP A 145 3.94 -3.73 -18.03
CA TRP A 145 4.46 -3.52 -16.68
C TRP A 145 5.48 -4.59 -16.28
N ILE A 146 5.37 -5.79 -16.84
CA ILE A 146 6.42 -6.82 -16.73
C ILE A 146 7.70 -6.33 -17.41
N ASP A 147 7.59 -5.77 -18.63
CA ASP A 147 8.72 -5.17 -19.32
C ASP A 147 9.32 -4.00 -18.54
N ALA A 148 8.49 -3.14 -17.98
CA ALA A 148 8.92 -2.05 -17.11
C ALA A 148 9.65 -2.57 -15.86
N ALA A 149 9.12 -3.60 -15.20
CA ALA A 149 9.77 -4.23 -14.06
C ALA A 149 11.16 -4.76 -14.40
N ALA A 150 11.31 -5.41 -15.55
CA ALA A 150 12.61 -5.88 -16.04
C ALA A 150 13.59 -4.72 -16.31
N ILE A 151 13.14 -3.61 -16.93
CA ILE A 151 13.95 -2.42 -17.19
C ILE A 151 14.41 -1.76 -15.90
N LEU A 152 13.52 -1.68 -14.88
CA LEU A 152 13.83 -1.10 -13.58
C LEU A 152 14.71 -2.00 -12.70
N GLY A 153 14.86 -3.28 -13.06
CA GLY A 153 15.56 -4.27 -12.23
C GLY A 153 14.74 -4.75 -11.03
N CYS A 154 13.40 -4.63 -11.09
CA CYS A 154 12.51 -5.26 -10.13
C CYS A 154 12.55 -6.79 -10.26
N HIS A 155 12.27 -7.50 -9.19
CA HIS A 155 12.16 -8.97 -9.25
C HIS A 155 10.73 -9.46 -9.49
N SER A 156 9.72 -8.61 -9.35
CA SER A 156 8.31 -9.01 -9.40
C SER A 156 7.40 -7.88 -9.89
N ILE A 157 6.22 -8.28 -10.36
CA ILE A 157 5.04 -7.44 -10.35
C ILE A 157 4.04 -8.00 -9.34
N ARG A 158 3.17 -7.17 -8.77
CA ARG A 158 2.05 -7.57 -7.93
C ARG A 158 0.74 -7.25 -8.67
N VAL A 159 -0.19 -8.19 -8.72
CA VAL A 159 -1.45 -8.08 -9.45
C VAL A 159 -2.65 -8.41 -8.57
N ASN A 160 -3.81 -7.85 -8.92
CA ASN A 160 -5.11 -8.20 -8.38
C ASN A 160 -5.77 -9.30 -9.23
N THR A 161 -6.73 -10.02 -8.63
CA THR A 161 -7.44 -11.12 -9.29
C THR A 161 -8.94 -10.86 -9.36
N PHE A 162 -9.30 -9.62 -9.70
CA PHE A 162 -10.69 -9.21 -9.88
C PHE A 162 -11.29 -9.76 -11.18
N GLY A 163 -12.64 -9.75 -11.25
CA GLY A 163 -13.39 -10.14 -12.46
C GLY A 163 -14.83 -10.53 -12.17
N THR A 164 -15.06 -11.55 -11.35
CA THR A 164 -16.40 -12.04 -11.02
C THR A 164 -16.49 -12.48 -9.56
N ASN A 165 -17.74 -12.50 -9.02
CA ASN A 165 -18.03 -13.02 -7.68
C ASN A 165 -18.55 -14.46 -7.68
N ASP A 166 -18.72 -15.09 -8.84
CA ASP A 166 -19.04 -16.51 -8.96
C ASP A 166 -17.76 -17.32 -8.73
N PRO A 167 -17.67 -18.16 -7.69
CA PRO A 167 -16.43 -18.83 -7.33
C PRO A 167 -15.89 -19.80 -8.39
N GLU A 168 -16.77 -20.51 -9.09
CA GLU A 168 -16.37 -21.51 -10.10
C GLU A 168 -15.89 -20.80 -11.37
N VAL A 169 -16.62 -19.78 -11.80
CA VAL A 169 -16.23 -18.96 -12.95
C VAL A 169 -14.94 -18.19 -12.64
N TRP A 170 -14.84 -17.61 -11.45
CA TRP A 170 -13.62 -16.93 -11.01
C TRP A 170 -12.41 -17.85 -11.02
N LYS A 171 -12.53 -19.06 -10.46
CA LYS A 171 -11.44 -20.03 -10.41
C LYS A 171 -10.93 -20.36 -11.81
N THR A 172 -11.81 -20.65 -12.73
CA THR A 172 -11.45 -20.97 -14.11
C THR A 172 -10.78 -19.78 -14.81
N SER A 173 -11.37 -18.59 -14.69
CA SER A 173 -10.89 -17.39 -15.36
C SER A 173 -9.54 -16.90 -14.77
N VAL A 174 -9.39 -16.90 -13.45
CA VAL A 174 -8.17 -16.44 -12.80
C VAL A 174 -6.99 -17.35 -13.11
N VAL A 175 -7.20 -18.67 -13.16
CA VAL A 175 -6.13 -19.64 -13.52
C VAL A 175 -5.66 -19.39 -14.96
N ASP A 176 -6.58 -19.17 -15.90
CA ASP A 176 -6.24 -18.85 -17.29
C ASP A 176 -5.47 -17.53 -17.39
N GLY A 177 -5.99 -16.44 -16.81
CA GLY A 177 -5.37 -15.13 -16.88
C GLY A 177 -3.98 -15.09 -16.22
N LEU A 178 -3.85 -15.66 -15.02
CA LEU A 178 -2.58 -15.73 -14.31
C LEU A 178 -1.56 -16.63 -15.01
N ARG A 179 -1.97 -17.74 -15.61
CA ARG A 179 -1.08 -18.61 -16.38
C ARG A 179 -0.48 -17.87 -17.57
N LYS A 180 -1.32 -17.27 -18.43
CA LYS A 180 -0.90 -16.46 -19.59
C LYS A 180 0.07 -15.34 -19.17
N LEU A 181 -0.22 -14.67 -18.05
CA LEU A 181 0.63 -13.61 -17.53
C LEU A 181 1.96 -14.15 -17.01
N SER A 182 1.94 -15.24 -16.25
CA SER A 182 3.15 -15.86 -15.66
C SER A 182 4.06 -16.47 -16.72
N GLU A 183 3.51 -17.04 -17.79
CA GLU A 183 4.28 -17.51 -18.95
C GLU A 183 5.08 -16.35 -19.57
N TYR A 184 4.44 -15.20 -19.79
CA TYR A 184 5.16 -14.04 -20.29
C TYR A 184 6.21 -13.51 -19.29
N ALA A 185 5.84 -13.40 -18.03
CA ALA A 185 6.73 -12.92 -16.95
C ALA A 185 7.99 -13.81 -16.80
N ALA A 186 7.84 -15.14 -16.98
CA ALA A 186 8.96 -16.07 -16.96
C ALA A 186 10.00 -15.75 -18.06
N THR A 187 9.59 -15.30 -19.24
CA THR A 187 10.51 -14.89 -20.32
C THR A 187 11.37 -13.69 -19.96
N LYS A 188 10.97 -12.93 -18.96
CA LYS A 188 11.67 -11.72 -18.47
C LYS A 188 12.32 -11.93 -17.10
N ASN A 189 12.27 -13.14 -16.56
CA ASN A 189 12.73 -13.47 -15.20
C ASN A 189 12.03 -12.61 -14.11
N ILE A 190 10.74 -12.36 -14.29
CA ILE A 190 9.89 -11.62 -13.36
C ILE A 190 8.91 -12.58 -12.68
N ASN A 191 8.72 -12.42 -11.37
CA ASN A 191 7.69 -13.15 -10.65
C ASN A 191 6.36 -12.38 -10.67
N VAL A 192 5.26 -13.13 -10.63
CA VAL A 192 3.89 -12.62 -10.48
C VAL A 192 3.43 -12.87 -9.05
N LEU A 193 3.18 -11.81 -8.30
CA LEU A 193 2.66 -11.87 -6.94
C LEU A 193 1.18 -11.58 -6.95
N CYS A 194 0.37 -12.52 -6.47
CA CYS A 194 -1.08 -12.29 -6.33
C CYS A 194 -1.38 -11.65 -4.98
N GLU A 195 -2.09 -10.54 -4.99
CA GLU A 195 -2.54 -9.91 -3.75
C GLU A 195 -3.87 -10.51 -3.29
N ASN A 196 -3.99 -10.76 -1.99
CA ASN A 196 -5.24 -11.11 -1.33
C ASN A 196 -6.09 -9.85 -1.11
N HIS A 197 -6.58 -9.26 -2.17
CA HIS A 197 -7.23 -7.94 -2.18
C HIS A 197 -8.74 -8.03 -2.45
N GLY A 198 -9.51 -8.21 -1.39
CA GLY A 198 -10.97 -8.20 -1.48
C GLY A 198 -11.58 -9.40 -2.23
N TRP A 199 -12.89 -9.49 -2.21
CA TRP A 199 -13.69 -10.50 -2.92
C TRP A 199 -13.20 -11.95 -2.68
N LEU A 200 -13.15 -12.75 -3.73
CA LEU A 200 -12.75 -14.16 -3.64
C LEU A 200 -11.26 -14.35 -3.31
N SER A 201 -10.41 -13.39 -3.66
CA SER A 201 -8.98 -13.46 -3.31
C SER A 201 -8.69 -13.19 -1.83
N SER A 202 -9.66 -12.68 -1.06
CA SER A 202 -9.55 -12.56 0.40
C SER A 202 -9.68 -13.91 1.12
N ASP A 203 -10.19 -14.93 0.44
CA ASP A 203 -10.23 -16.29 0.93
C ASP A 203 -8.89 -16.98 0.57
N PRO A 204 -8.02 -17.26 1.56
CA PRO A 204 -6.69 -17.78 1.29
C PRO A 204 -6.73 -19.17 0.65
N ASP A 205 -7.73 -20.00 0.97
CA ASP A 205 -7.85 -21.33 0.40
C ASP A 205 -8.19 -21.28 -1.09
N LYS A 206 -9.08 -20.36 -1.49
CA LYS A 206 -9.41 -20.13 -2.90
C LYS A 206 -8.24 -19.59 -3.68
N LEU A 207 -7.56 -18.58 -3.12
CA LEU A 207 -6.41 -17.97 -3.79
C LEU A 207 -5.27 -18.98 -3.97
N MET A 208 -4.95 -19.74 -2.92
CA MET A 208 -3.90 -20.78 -2.99
C MET A 208 -4.27 -21.92 -3.93
N ALA A 209 -5.54 -22.33 -3.98
CA ALA A 209 -6.00 -23.32 -4.95
C ALA A 209 -5.82 -22.82 -6.40
N ALA A 210 -6.15 -21.56 -6.67
CA ALA A 210 -5.94 -20.96 -8.00
C ALA A 210 -4.44 -20.90 -8.38
N ILE A 211 -3.58 -20.44 -7.47
CA ILE A 211 -2.12 -20.38 -7.68
C ILE A 211 -1.54 -21.76 -7.95
N ASN A 212 -1.94 -22.77 -7.18
CA ASN A 212 -1.51 -24.16 -7.37
C ASN A 212 -1.96 -24.72 -8.74
N ASP A 213 -3.18 -24.37 -9.17
CA ASP A 213 -3.71 -24.81 -10.48
C ASP A 213 -3.01 -24.11 -11.65
N VAL A 214 -2.45 -22.88 -11.47
CA VAL A 214 -1.56 -22.26 -12.45
C VAL A 214 -0.29 -23.07 -12.66
N ASN A 215 0.26 -23.66 -11.60
CA ASN A 215 1.38 -24.59 -11.62
C ASN A 215 2.63 -24.07 -12.36
N MET A 216 3.08 -22.88 -11.96
CA MET A 216 4.32 -22.25 -12.46
C MET A 216 5.19 -21.81 -11.28
N GLU A 217 6.52 -21.85 -11.45
CA GLU A 217 7.48 -21.54 -10.38
C GLU A 217 7.57 -20.03 -10.07
N ASN A 218 7.21 -19.18 -11.04
CA ASN A 218 7.32 -17.73 -10.92
C ASN A 218 6.02 -17.04 -10.47
N ILE A 219 5.06 -17.78 -9.90
CA ILE A 219 3.84 -17.24 -9.32
C ILE A 219 3.73 -17.61 -7.83
N CYS A 220 3.33 -16.64 -7.01
CA CYS A 220 3.03 -16.90 -5.60
C CYS A 220 2.05 -15.86 -5.05
N CYS A 221 1.51 -16.13 -3.86
CA CYS A 221 0.79 -15.12 -3.09
C CYS A 221 1.81 -14.30 -2.27
N GLY A 222 1.69 -13.00 -2.28
CA GLY A 222 2.39 -11.91 -1.58
C GLY A 222 3.61 -12.11 -0.66
N ARG A 223 4.04 -13.35 -0.43
CA ARG A 223 5.17 -13.67 0.42
C ARG A 223 6.34 -14.20 -0.41
N VAL A 224 7.20 -13.31 -0.87
CA VAL A 224 8.44 -13.73 -1.54
C VAL A 224 9.49 -14.02 -0.50
N GLU A 225 9.70 -15.29 -0.20
CA GLU A 225 10.95 -15.74 0.41
C GLU A 225 11.92 -16.07 -0.74
N LYS A 226 12.71 -15.10 -1.19
CA LYS A 226 13.95 -15.42 -1.88
C LYS A 226 15.03 -15.57 -0.84
N THR A 227 15.44 -16.80 -0.60
CA THR A 227 16.77 -17.09 -0.04
C THR A 227 17.80 -16.59 -1.06
N ILE A 228 18.55 -15.57 -0.69
CA ILE A 228 19.71 -15.07 -1.41
C ILE A 228 20.89 -15.98 -1.08
#